data_a5468c26a488ddb9654e5380c41f8680
#
_entry.id   a5468c26a488ddb9654e5380c41f8680
#
_cell.length_a   1.000
_cell.length_b   1.000
_cell.length_c   1.000
_cell.angle_alpha   90.00
_cell.angle_beta   90.00
_cell.angle_gamma   90.00
#
_symmetry.space_group_name_H-M   'P 1'
#
loop_
_entity.id
_entity.type
_entity.pdbx_description
1 polymer ?
#
loop_
_entity_poly.entity_id
_entity_poly.type
_entity_poly.pdbx_seq_one_letter_code
_entity_poly.pdbx_strand_id
1 'polypeptide(L)'
;MADLIEIWTDGACSGNPGPGGWGALLVSGEHKRELCGGEPETTNNRMEMMAAIEALQALKGPSKVKLHTDSTYLKDGLTKWIHGWKRNGWKTAAKKPVKNKDLWQVLEESAERHDIEWIWVKGHAGDPGNERADELARAGIPAG
;
A
#
# COMPACT_ATOMS: atom_id res chain seq x y z
N MET A 1 -19.50 0.68 17.98
CA MET A 1 -18.54 1.59 17.34
C MET A 1 -17.34 0.81 16.85
N ALA A 2 -16.97 1.03 15.61
CA ALA A 2 -15.76 0.41 15.09
C ALA A 2 -14.54 1.11 15.67
N ASP A 3 -13.60 0.34 16.18
CA ASP A 3 -12.36 0.90 16.69
C ASP A 3 -11.52 1.45 15.54
N LEU A 4 -10.77 2.51 15.84
CA LEU A 4 -9.83 3.05 14.88
C LEU A 4 -8.68 2.08 14.68
N ILE A 5 -8.36 1.78 13.45
CA ILE A 5 -7.23 0.94 13.09
C ILE A 5 -6.16 1.81 12.47
N GLU A 6 -4.95 1.75 13.00
CA GLU A 6 -3.82 2.42 12.39
C GLU A 6 -3.00 1.41 11.61
N ILE A 7 -2.61 1.78 10.40
CA ILE A 7 -1.86 0.91 9.51
C ILE A 7 -0.63 1.67 9.00
N TRP A 8 0.52 0.99 9.01
CA TRP A 8 1.75 1.48 8.39
C TRP A 8 2.14 0.50 7.31
N THR A 9 2.43 0.99 6.13
CA THR A 9 2.79 0.15 4.99
C THR A 9 4.10 0.60 4.37
N ASP A 10 4.84 -0.35 3.78
CA ASP A 10 6.06 -0.05 3.06
C ASP A 10 6.32 -1.12 2.00
N GLY A 11 7.14 -0.76 1.02
CA GLY A 11 7.58 -1.68 -0.01
C GLY A 11 9.08 -1.53 -0.23
N ALA A 12 9.72 -2.63 -0.58
CA ALA A 12 11.15 -2.65 -0.86
C ALA A 12 11.41 -3.54 -2.07
N CYS A 13 12.43 -3.19 -2.85
CA CYS A 13 12.76 -3.97 -4.03
C CYS A 13 14.28 -4.03 -4.18
N SER A 14 14.80 -5.23 -4.38
CA SER A 14 16.24 -5.44 -4.61
C SER A 14 16.48 -5.38 -6.12
N GLY A 15 16.77 -4.17 -6.61
CA GLY A 15 16.72 -3.88 -8.03
C GLY A 15 15.30 -3.45 -8.41
N ASN A 16 15.15 -2.72 -9.48
CA ASN A 16 13.85 -2.19 -9.86
C ASN A 16 13.72 -2.19 -11.38
N PRO A 17 13.22 -3.29 -12.02
CA PRO A 17 12.56 -4.44 -11.39
C PRO A 17 13.53 -5.46 -10.78
N GLY A 18 12.98 -6.32 -9.92
CA GLY A 18 13.73 -7.38 -9.26
C GLY A 18 12.91 -7.99 -8.13
N PRO A 19 13.55 -8.83 -7.28
CA PRO A 19 12.83 -9.36 -6.11
C PRO A 19 12.41 -8.24 -5.19
N GLY A 20 11.17 -8.27 -4.73
CA GLY A 20 10.63 -7.24 -3.85
C GLY A 20 9.78 -7.81 -2.75
N GLY A 21 9.60 -7.01 -1.69
CA GLY A 21 8.76 -7.37 -0.57
C GLY A 21 7.89 -6.21 -0.13
N TRP A 22 6.83 -6.53 0.58
CA TRP A 22 5.94 -5.55 1.17
C TRP A 22 5.71 -5.89 2.63
N GLY A 23 5.43 -4.87 3.42
CA GLY A 23 5.15 -5.05 4.84
C GLY A 23 4.05 -4.13 5.31
N ALA A 24 3.28 -4.60 6.28
CA ALA A 24 2.22 -3.84 6.89
C ALA A 24 2.14 -4.13 8.38
N LEU A 25 2.01 -3.08 9.17
CA LEU A 25 1.75 -3.17 10.60
C LEU A 25 0.36 -2.61 10.88
N LEU A 26 -0.51 -3.42 11.49
CA LEU A 26 -1.87 -3.03 11.82
C LEU A 26 -2.00 -2.98 13.34
N VAL A 27 -2.51 -1.86 13.86
CA VAL A 27 -2.65 -1.66 15.30
C VAL A 27 -4.07 -1.22 15.62
N SER A 28 -4.72 -1.95 16.52
CA SER A 28 -6.06 -1.60 17.01
C SER A 28 -6.05 -1.76 18.53
N GLY A 29 -5.96 -0.62 19.25
CA GLY A 29 -5.82 -0.66 20.70
C GLY A 29 -4.55 -1.39 21.11
N GLU A 30 -4.70 -2.48 21.86
CA GLU A 30 -3.56 -3.29 22.30
C GLU A 30 -3.22 -4.40 21.32
N HIS A 31 -4.02 -4.57 20.28
CA HIS A 31 -3.82 -5.63 19.30
C HIS A 31 -2.91 -5.16 18.18
N LYS A 32 -1.91 -5.96 17.86
CA LYS A 32 -1.00 -5.70 16.73
C LYS A 32 -1.00 -6.90 15.81
N ARG A 33 -0.98 -6.64 14.52
CA ARG A 33 -0.84 -7.66 13.50
C ARG A 33 0.19 -7.20 12.49
N GLU A 34 1.09 -8.10 12.13
CA GLU A 34 2.13 -7.81 11.15
C GLU A 34 1.93 -8.72 9.94
N LEU A 35 2.02 -8.13 8.76
CA LEU A 35 1.90 -8.86 7.51
C LEU A 35 3.12 -8.57 6.66
N CYS A 36 3.57 -9.56 5.91
CA CYS A 36 4.61 -9.36 4.93
C CYS A 36 4.49 -10.40 3.83
N GLY A 37 5.06 -10.07 2.70
CA GLY A 37 5.08 -10.96 1.56
C GLY A 37 6.01 -10.40 0.51
N GLY A 38 6.14 -11.08 -0.62
CA GLY A 38 7.01 -10.61 -1.67
C GLY A 38 6.79 -11.35 -2.97
N GLU A 39 7.51 -10.90 -3.99
CA GLU A 39 7.48 -11.48 -5.31
C GLU A 39 8.88 -11.55 -5.90
N PRO A 40 9.17 -12.57 -6.72
CA PRO A 40 10.53 -12.76 -7.27
C PRO A 40 10.89 -11.73 -8.32
N GLU A 41 9.89 -11.13 -8.97
CA GLU A 41 10.11 -10.09 -9.97
C GLU A 41 9.01 -9.05 -9.89
N THR A 42 9.36 -7.85 -9.44
CA THR A 42 8.36 -6.79 -9.22
C THR A 42 9.05 -5.43 -9.21
N THR A 43 8.32 -4.40 -8.83
CA THR A 43 8.86 -3.05 -8.69
C THR A 43 8.54 -2.50 -7.32
N ASN A 44 9.28 -1.46 -6.91
CA ASN A 44 9.03 -0.81 -5.64
C ASN A 44 7.60 -0.28 -5.55
N ASN A 45 7.11 0.33 -6.63
CA ASN A 45 5.74 0.88 -6.63
C ASN A 45 4.69 -0.21 -6.44
N ARG A 46 4.85 -1.37 -7.09
CA ARG A 46 3.91 -2.48 -6.90
C ARG A 46 3.93 -2.98 -5.46
N MET A 47 5.11 -3.05 -4.84
CA MET A 47 5.20 -3.51 -3.45
C MET A 47 4.54 -2.52 -2.49
N GLU A 48 4.70 -1.23 -2.72
CA GLU A 48 4.00 -0.21 -1.94
C GLU A 48 2.47 -0.38 -2.04
N MET A 49 1.98 -0.63 -3.25
CA MET A 49 0.56 -0.84 -3.49
C MET A 49 0.07 -2.14 -2.84
N MET A 50 0.83 -3.21 -2.95
CA MET A 50 0.45 -4.51 -2.37
C MET A 50 0.38 -4.45 -0.86
N ALA A 51 1.29 -3.70 -0.22
CA ALA A 51 1.24 -3.52 1.23
C ALA A 51 -0.10 -2.91 1.67
N ALA A 52 -0.53 -1.86 0.98
CA ALA A 52 -1.81 -1.21 1.29
C ALA A 52 -3.00 -2.15 1.01
N ILE A 53 -2.99 -2.83 -0.13
CA ILE A 53 -4.07 -3.75 -0.51
C ILE A 53 -4.21 -4.88 0.50
N GLU A 54 -3.10 -5.54 0.82
CA GLU A 54 -3.12 -6.68 1.74
C GLU A 54 -3.54 -6.27 3.15
N ALA A 55 -3.10 -5.08 3.59
CA ALA A 55 -3.52 -4.57 4.89
C ALA A 55 -5.02 -4.33 4.95
N LEU A 56 -5.58 -3.70 3.93
CA LEU A 56 -7.01 -3.41 3.88
C LEU A 56 -7.84 -4.68 3.76
N GLN A 57 -7.39 -5.64 2.97
CA GLN A 57 -8.10 -6.91 2.80
C GLN A 57 -8.03 -7.80 4.05
N ALA A 58 -7.06 -7.58 4.93
CA ALA A 58 -6.96 -8.32 6.17
C ALA A 58 -8.02 -7.91 7.20
N LEU A 59 -8.68 -6.78 6.99
CA LEU A 59 -9.71 -6.30 7.91
C LEU A 59 -11.00 -7.08 7.71
N LYS A 60 -11.62 -7.47 8.82
CA LYS A 60 -12.79 -8.37 8.79
C LYS A 60 -14.05 -7.71 8.28
N GLY A 61 -14.17 -6.40 8.39
CA GLY A 61 -15.35 -5.67 7.95
C GLY A 61 -15.05 -4.20 7.78
N PRO A 62 -16.05 -3.40 7.38
CA PRO A 62 -15.83 -1.96 7.22
C PRO A 62 -15.26 -1.34 8.49
N SER A 63 -14.21 -0.54 8.34
CA SER A 63 -13.45 -0.02 9.46
C SER A 63 -13.05 1.43 9.23
N LYS A 64 -12.77 2.11 10.33
CA LYS A 64 -12.17 3.44 10.29
C LYS A 64 -10.66 3.26 10.37
N VAL A 65 -9.95 3.76 9.37
CA VAL A 65 -8.52 3.46 9.19
C VAL A 65 -7.71 4.73 9.04
N LYS A 66 -6.56 4.80 9.73
CA LYS A 66 -5.50 5.76 9.42
C LYS A 66 -4.37 4.98 8.80
N LEU A 67 -4.10 5.19 7.52
CA LEU A 67 -3.06 4.46 6.80
C LEU A 67 -1.89 5.38 6.52
N HIS A 68 -0.75 5.05 7.10
CA HIS A 68 0.50 5.80 6.96
C HIS A 68 1.37 5.19 5.87
N THR A 69 1.80 5.99 4.92
CA THR A 69 2.69 5.56 3.85
C THR A 69 3.62 6.69 3.45
N ASP A 70 4.83 6.35 2.98
CA ASP A 70 5.75 7.32 2.45
C ASP A 70 5.80 7.31 0.91
N SER A 71 4.94 6.52 0.28
CA SER A 71 4.92 6.39 -1.16
C SER A 71 4.27 7.59 -1.85
N THR A 72 5.07 8.39 -2.54
CA THR A 72 4.55 9.50 -3.35
C THR A 72 3.76 8.98 -4.55
N TYR A 73 4.11 7.81 -5.06
CA TYR A 73 3.37 7.17 -6.14
C TYR A 73 1.92 6.88 -5.72
N LEU A 74 1.72 6.31 -4.53
CA LEU A 74 0.38 6.07 -3.99
C LEU A 74 -0.36 7.38 -3.78
N LYS A 75 0.31 8.37 -3.20
CA LYS A 75 -0.29 9.68 -2.94
C LYS A 75 -0.79 10.31 -4.23
N ASP A 76 0.07 10.40 -5.24
CA ASP A 76 -0.29 11.05 -6.49
C ASP A 76 -1.37 10.29 -7.24
N GLY A 77 -1.30 8.96 -7.23
CA GLY A 77 -2.32 8.14 -7.87
C GLY A 77 -3.69 8.32 -7.26
N LEU A 78 -3.77 8.26 -5.94
CA LEU A 78 -5.06 8.35 -5.24
C LEU A 78 -5.64 9.76 -5.23
N THR A 79 -4.79 10.79 -5.21
CA THR A 79 -5.26 12.17 -5.11
C THR A 79 -5.39 12.89 -6.45
N LYS A 80 -4.60 12.50 -7.45
CA LYS A 80 -4.53 13.22 -8.72
C LYS A 80 -4.94 12.39 -9.93
N TRP A 81 -4.44 11.17 -10.05
CA TRP A 81 -4.54 10.41 -11.31
C TRP A 81 -5.77 9.53 -11.44
N ILE A 82 -6.21 8.93 -10.34
CA ILE A 82 -7.24 7.88 -10.39
C ILE A 82 -8.58 8.38 -10.96
N HIS A 83 -8.93 9.61 -10.66
CA HIS A 83 -10.19 10.20 -11.16
C HIS A 83 -10.19 10.33 -12.68
N GLY A 84 -9.04 10.74 -13.24
CA GLY A 84 -8.91 10.82 -14.70
C GLY A 84 -8.92 9.45 -15.35
N TRP A 85 -8.23 8.49 -14.76
CA TRP A 85 -8.21 7.12 -15.28
C TRP A 85 -9.61 6.51 -15.30
N LYS A 86 -10.39 6.71 -14.25
CA LYS A 86 -11.77 6.19 -14.19
C LYS A 86 -12.62 6.78 -15.30
N ARG A 87 -12.49 8.07 -15.56
CA ARG A 87 -13.22 8.74 -16.64
C ARG A 87 -12.79 8.26 -18.03
N ASN A 88 -11.52 7.90 -18.17
CA ASN A 88 -10.96 7.51 -19.46
C ASN A 88 -10.89 5.99 -19.67
N GLY A 89 -11.65 5.22 -18.88
CA GLY A 89 -11.68 3.76 -19.02
C GLY A 89 -10.37 3.08 -18.67
N TRP A 90 -9.62 3.66 -17.73
CA TRP A 90 -8.33 3.15 -17.27
C TRP A 90 -7.26 3.15 -18.37
N LYS A 91 -7.29 4.19 -19.19
CA LYS A 91 -6.28 4.40 -20.24
C LYS A 91 -5.62 5.75 -20.06
N THR A 92 -4.35 5.84 -20.46
CA THR A 92 -3.62 7.09 -20.45
C THR A 92 -4.10 7.99 -21.58
N ALA A 93 -3.61 9.24 -21.61
CA ALA A 93 -3.90 10.16 -22.71
C ALA A 93 -3.50 9.60 -24.08
N ALA A 94 -2.47 8.75 -24.10
CA ALA A 94 -2.00 8.09 -25.32
C ALA A 94 -2.81 6.81 -25.65
N LYS A 95 -3.92 6.58 -24.95
CA LYS A 95 -4.79 5.40 -25.11
C LYS A 95 -4.13 4.07 -24.77
N LYS A 96 -3.06 4.11 -23.97
CA LYS A 96 -2.40 2.90 -23.48
C LYS A 96 -2.94 2.53 -22.11
N PRO A 97 -2.93 1.23 -21.72
CA PRO A 97 -3.37 0.85 -20.39
C PRO A 97 -2.58 1.57 -19.29
N VAL A 98 -3.26 1.95 -18.23
CA VAL A 98 -2.60 2.57 -17.07
C VAL A 98 -1.63 1.56 -16.45
N LYS A 99 -0.41 2.01 -16.16
CA LYS A 99 0.59 1.16 -15.50
C LYS A 99 0.09 0.73 -14.14
N ASN A 100 0.26 -0.55 -13.82
CA ASN A 100 -0.24 -1.16 -12.57
C ASN A 100 -1.77 -1.06 -12.41
N LYS A 101 -2.49 -0.99 -13.53
CA LYS A 101 -3.95 -0.92 -13.53
C LYS A 101 -4.58 -1.99 -12.64
N ASP A 102 -4.08 -3.20 -12.70
CA ASP A 102 -4.57 -4.32 -11.90
C ASP A 102 -4.57 -3.99 -10.41
N LEU A 103 -3.47 -3.45 -9.91
CA LEU A 103 -3.33 -3.10 -8.50
C LEU A 103 -4.14 -1.85 -8.14
N TRP A 104 -4.18 -0.84 -9.03
CA TRP A 104 -4.97 0.36 -8.77
C TRP A 104 -6.44 0.04 -8.61
N GLN A 105 -6.96 -0.86 -9.44
CA GLN A 105 -8.37 -1.25 -9.37
C GLN A 105 -8.69 -2.02 -8.09
N VAL A 106 -7.80 -2.95 -7.69
CA VAL A 106 -7.97 -3.69 -6.45
C VAL A 106 -7.84 -2.78 -5.23
N LEU A 107 -6.90 -1.84 -5.27
CA LEU A 107 -6.70 -0.90 -4.17
C LEU A 107 -7.93 -0.01 -3.99
N GLU A 108 -8.47 0.52 -5.06
CA GLU A 108 -9.68 1.35 -5.00
C GLU A 108 -10.86 0.57 -4.42
N GLU A 109 -11.07 -0.65 -4.91
CA GLU A 109 -12.15 -1.50 -4.44
C GLU A 109 -11.99 -1.83 -2.95
N SER A 110 -10.77 -2.15 -2.53
CA SER A 110 -10.48 -2.43 -1.12
C SER A 110 -10.68 -1.20 -0.25
N ALA A 111 -10.31 -0.02 -0.75
CA ALA A 111 -10.44 1.23 0.00
C ALA A 111 -11.88 1.66 0.17
N GLU A 112 -12.74 1.42 -0.83
CA GLU A 112 -14.15 1.82 -0.78
C GLU A 112 -14.92 1.17 0.37
N ARG A 113 -14.45 0.03 0.85
CA ARG A 113 -15.10 -0.70 1.95
C ARG A 113 -14.87 -0.06 3.31
N HIS A 114 -13.93 0.88 3.41
CA HIS A 114 -13.50 1.46 4.67
C HIS A 114 -13.52 2.98 4.62
N ASP A 115 -13.53 3.60 5.80
CA ASP A 115 -13.34 5.04 5.93
C ASP A 115 -11.86 5.28 6.22
N ILE A 116 -11.09 5.65 5.20
CA ILE A 116 -9.63 5.73 5.28
C ILE A 116 -9.15 7.18 5.28
N GLU A 117 -8.37 7.53 6.28
CA GLU A 117 -7.59 8.76 6.27
C GLU A 117 -6.16 8.38 5.83
N TRP A 118 -5.74 8.86 4.68
CA TRP A 118 -4.40 8.61 4.16
C TRP A 118 -3.44 9.61 4.76
N ILE A 119 -2.40 9.13 5.41
CA ILE A 119 -1.40 9.98 6.07
C ILE A 119 -0.06 9.79 5.35
N TRP A 120 0.41 10.86 4.72
CA TRP A 120 1.66 10.83 3.96
C TRP A 120 2.80 11.24 4.87
N VAL A 121 3.71 10.29 5.16
CA VAL A 121 4.85 10.56 6.02
C VAL A 121 6.09 10.81 5.17
N LYS A 122 6.99 11.65 5.70
CA LYS A 122 8.26 11.96 5.02
C LYS A 122 9.34 11.04 5.54
N GLY A 123 9.79 10.10 4.71
CA GLY A 123 10.92 9.26 5.05
C GLY A 123 10.71 8.47 6.33
N HIS A 124 11.77 7.87 6.83
CA HIS A 124 11.67 6.90 7.93
C HIS A 124 12.08 7.43 9.29
N ALA A 125 12.49 8.68 9.37
CA ALA A 125 13.14 9.21 10.57
C ALA A 125 12.19 9.28 11.75
N GLY A 126 12.41 8.41 12.74
CA GLY A 126 11.76 8.53 14.04
C GLY A 126 10.34 8.01 14.15
N ASP A 127 9.78 7.42 13.11
CA ASP A 127 8.45 6.83 13.18
C ASP A 127 8.55 5.31 13.38
N PRO A 128 8.29 4.79 14.60
CA PRO A 128 8.42 3.35 14.86
C PRO A 128 7.56 2.48 13.96
N GLY A 129 6.34 2.92 13.64
CA GLY A 129 5.45 2.16 12.77
C GLY A 129 6.01 2.05 11.35
N ASN A 130 6.48 3.17 10.82
CA ASN A 130 7.08 3.21 9.49
C ASN A 130 8.36 2.36 9.43
N GLU A 131 9.19 2.44 10.46
CA GLU A 131 10.41 1.63 10.54
C GLU A 131 10.09 0.14 10.60
N ARG A 132 9.05 -0.24 11.33
CA ARG A 132 8.64 -1.64 11.40
C ARG A 132 8.11 -2.14 10.06
N ALA A 133 7.31 -1.32 9.38
CA ALA A 133 6.81 -1.67 8.05
C ALA A 133 7.97 -1.88 7.06
N ASP A 134 9.00 -1.03 7.13
CA ASP A 134 10.20 -1.17 6.31
C ASP A 134 10.92 -2.50 6.60
N GLU A 135 11.09 -2.85 7.87
CA GLU A 135 11.71 -4.12 8.24
C GLU A 135 10.92 -5.31 7.70
N LEU A 136 9.58 -5.26 7.80
CA LEU A 136 8.70 -6.31 7.28
C LEU A 136 8.81 -6.40 5.76
N ALA A 137 8.86 -5.26 5.08
CA ALA A 137 8.99 -5.24 3.62
C ALA A 137 10.31 -5.90 3.19
N ARG A 138 11.40 -5.57 3.84
CA ARG A 138 12.70 -6.18 3.52
C ARG A 138 12.72 -7.67 3.84
N ALA A 139 12.10 -8.07 4.95
CA ALA A 139 11.98 -9.49 5.30
C ALA A 139 11.14 -10.27 4.29
N GLY A 140 10.23 -9.61 3.60
CA GLY A 140 9.38 -10.23 2.58
C GLY A 140 10.08 -10.46 1.24
N ILE A 141 11.25 -9.85 0.99
CA ILE A 141 11.96 -10.02 -0.28
C ILE A 141 12.39 -11.48 -0.42
N PRO A 142 11.99 -12.18 -1.51
CA PRO A 142 12.39 -13.58 -1.68
C PRO A 142 13.91 -13.72 -1.77
N ALA A 143 14.44 -14.77 -1.15
CA ALA A 143 15.83 -15.13 -1.29
C ALA A 143 16.01 -15.68 -2.71
N GLY A 144 16.86 -15.00 -3.50
CA GLY A 144 16.93 -15.37 -4.88
C GLY A 144 18.17 -15.78 -5.46
#